data_7d60c91ec8052757062ab9a261b0227e
#
_entry.id   7d60c91ec8052757062ab9a261b0227e
#
_cell.length_a   1.000
_cell.length_b   1.000
_cell.length_c   1.000
_cell.angle_alpha   90.00
_cell.angle_beta   90.00
_cell.angle_gamma   90.00
#
_symmetry.space_group_name_H-M   'P 1'
#
loop_
_entity.id
_entity.type
_entity.pdbx_description
1 polymer ?
#
loop_
_entity_poly.entity_id
_entity_poly.type
_entity_poly.pdbx_seq_one_letter_code
_entity_poly.pdbx_strand_id
1 'polypeptide(L)'
;MILEISESRNVEMPKCRNLETMNKSFTIRQAERRDVPLLLEFIRGIAKYEKLEDQVVATAETLEAEMFDRHRAEAVFAVVDGREVGFALYFFNFSTFVGHSGLYLEDLFVWPEYRGKGYGKALLLHLAAIARERNCGRMEWTCLNWNRPSIDFYLSLGAEPMNDWTVYRLDAKALRHLAEG
;
A
#
# COMPACT_ATOMS: atom_id res chain seq x y z
N MET A 1 -21.21 -25.13 29.02
CA MET A 1 -19.97 -25.65 28.51
C MET A 1 -19.14 -24.43 28.11
N ILE A 2 -18.27 -24.01 29.01
CA ILE A 2 -17.49 -22.76 28.95
C ILE A 2 -16.26 -23.12 28.12
N LEU A 3 -16.11 -22.47 26.93
CA LEU A 3 -14.89 -22.58 26.12
C LEU A 3 -13.89 -21.58 26.69
N GLU A 4 -12.82 -22.12 27.22
CA GLU A 4 -11.63 -21.37 27.68
C GLU A 4 -11.03 -20.58 26.52
N ILE A 5 -10.87 -19.29 26.73
CA ILE A 5 -10.13 -18.39 25.86
C ILE A 5 -8.64 -18.68 26.11
N SER A 6 -7.99 -19.35 25.16
CA SER A 6 -6.55 -19.62 25.25
C SER A 6 -5.77 -18.31 25.11
N GLU A 7 -4.84 -18.16 26.03
CA GLU A 7 -3.91 -17.04 26.20
C GLU A 7 -3.22 -16.64 24.88
N SER A 8 -3.26 -15.35 24.61
CA SER A 8 -2.52 -14.69 23.55
C SER A 8 -1.01 -14.96 23.71
N ARG A 9 -0.45 -15.76 22.81
CA ARG A 9 1.00 -15.85 22.68
C ARG A 9 1.54 -14.50 22.28
N ASN A 10 2.34 -13.90 23.14
CA ASN A 10 3.21 -12.78 22.81
C ASN A 10 4.14 -13.22 21.67
N VAL A 11 3.78 -12.87 20.45
CA VAL A 11 4.70 -12.97 19.32
C VAL A 11 5.64 -11.78 19.45
N GLU A 12 6.81 -12.03 20.03
CA GLU A 12 7.92 -11.08 19.95
C GLU A 12 8.20 -10.84 18.46
N MET A 13 7.92 -9.62 18.01
CA MET A 13 8.29 -9.19 16.66
C MET A 13 9.80 -9.33 16.50
N PRO A 14 10.30 -9.97 15.43
CA PRO A 14 11.73 -10.09 15.21
C PRO A 14 12.32 -8.69 15.15
N LYS A 15 13.22 -8.37 16.09
CA LYS A 15 13.99 -7.13 16.09
C LYS A 15 14.66 -7.01 14.73
N CYS A 16 14.25 -5.99 13.96
CA CYS A 16 14.80 -5.70 12.63
C CYS A 16 16.30 -5.37 12.73
N ARG A 17 17.16 -6.39 12.73
CA ARG A 17 18.63 -6.20 12.68
C ARG A 17 19.13 -5.52 11.40
N ASN A 18 18.27 -5.34 10.40
CA ASN A 18 18.67 -4.77 9.11
C ASN A 18 18.32 -3.28 8.92
N LEU A 19 17.70 -2.62 9.91
CA LEU A 19 17.45 -1.17 9.83
C LEU A 19 18.70 -0.33 10.15
N GLU A 20 19.67 -0.90 10.87
CA GLU A 20 20.91 -0.20 11.24
C GLU A 20 21.89 0.00 10.07
N THR A 21 21.69 -0.71 8.95
CA THR A 21 22.47 -0.52 7.71
C THR A 21 21.83 0.42 6.71
N MET A 22 20.63 0.95 7.01
CA MET A 22 20.01 1.99 6.19
C MET A 22 20.79 3.29 6.36
N ASN A 23 21.13 3.92 5.25
CA ASN A 23 21.87 5.16 5.18
C ASN A 23 21.39 6.16 6.23
N LYS A 24 22.29 6.92 6.86
CA LYS A 24 21.96 7.90 7.92
C LYS A 24 20.93 8.96 7.52
N SER A 25 20.61 9.06 6.25
CA SER A 25 19.68 10.03 5.66
C SER A 25 18.32 9.46 5.22
N PHE A 26 18.00 8.19 5.57
CA PHE A 26 16.69 7.60 5.22
C PHE A 26 15.57 8.14 6.12
N THR A 27 14.49 8.60 5.49
CA THR A 27 13.25 9.02 6.17
C THR A 27 12.03 8.57 5.39
N ILE A 28 10.87 8.53 6.05
CA ILE A 28 9.56 8.41 5.38
C ILE A 28 8.81 9.72 5.66
N ARG A 29 8.25 10.32 4.62
CA ARG A 29 7.44 11.52 4.73
C ARG A 29 6.06 11.34 4.10
N GLN A 30 5.08 12.03 4.62
CA GLN A 30 3.75 12.13 4.01
C GLN A 30 3.84 12.90 2.69
N ALA A 31 3.01 12.51 1.72
CA ALA A 31 2.83 13.28 0.50
C ALA A 31 2.02 14.55 0.79
N GLU A 32 2.40 15.64 0.13
CA GLU A 32 1.72 16.93 0.18
C GLU A 32 1.14 17.28 -1.19
N ARG A 33 0.21 18.23 -1.25
CA ARG A 33 -0.40 18.69 -2.51
C ARG A 33 0.62 19.02 -3.61
N ARG A 34 1.73 19.64 -3.24
CA ARG A 34 2.82 19.96 -4.19
C ARG A 34 3.49 18.75 -4.80
N ASP A 35 3.31 17.56 -4.22
CA ASP A 35 3.91 16.31 -4.69
C ASP A 35 3.05 15.61 -5.76
N VAL A 36 1.92 16.15 -6.16
CA VAL A 36 1.03 15.54 -7.17
C VAL A 36 1.77 15.16 -8.46
N PRO A 37 2.65 16.00 -9.04
CA PRO A 37 3.42 15.59 -10.22
C PRO A 37 4.32 14.39 -9.95
N LEU A 38 4.93 14.32 -8.77
CA LEU A 38 5.79 13.22 -8.36
C LEU A 38 4.98 11.93 -8.11
N LEU A 39 3.80 12.03 -7.49
CA LEU A 39 2.89 10.90 -7.35
C LEU A 39 2.52 10.30 -8.70
N LEU A 40 2.20 11.14 -9.68
CA LEU A 40 1.90 10.68 -11.05
C LEU A 40 3.11 10.01 -11.72
N GLU A 41 4.33 10.48 -11.46
CA GLU A 41 5.56 9.84 -11.92
C GLU A 41 5.70 8.42 -11.34
N PHE A 42 5.49 8.24 -10.04
CA PHE A 42 5.53 6.94 -9.38
C PHE A 42 4.43 5.99 -9.87
N ILE A 43 3.20 6.49 -10.06
CA ILE A 43 2.09 5.71 -10.65
C ILE A 43 2.44 5.20 -12.05
N ARG A 44 3.04 6.04 -12.89
CA ARG A 44 3.54 5.61 -14.21
C ARG A 44 4.69 4.62 -14.08
N GLY A 45 5.53 4.77 -13.06
CA GLY A 45 6.62 3.85 -12.77
C GLY A 45 6.14 2.44 -12.43
N ILE A 46 5.11 2.31 -11.57
CA ILE A 46 4.52 1.00 -11.25
C ILE A 46 3.76 0.43 -12.46
N ALA A 47 2.98 1.25 -13.18
CA ALA A 47 2.26 0.82 -14.38
C ALA A 47 3.23 0.25 -15.44
N LYS A 48 4.38 0.89 -15.64
CA LYS A 48 5.45 0.39 -16.52
C LYS A 48 6.00 -0.96 -16.04
N TYR A 49 6.25 -1.11 -14.75
CA TYR A 49 6.70 -2.37 -14.18
C TYR A 49 5.67 -3.49 -14.39
N GLU A 50 4.40 -3.17 -14.27
CA GLU A 50 3.27 -4.10 -14.42
C GLU A 50 2.84 -4.30 -15.88
N LYS A 51 3.39 -3.54 -16.83
CA LYS A 51 3.03 -3.54 -18.27
C LYS A 51 1.58 -3.12 -18.53
N LEU A 52 1.12 -2.13 -17.77
CA LEU A 52 -0.24 -1.58 -17.78
C LEU A 52 -0.24 -0.06 -18.04
N GLU A 53 0.79 0.47 -18.71
CA GLU A 53 0.98 1.91 -18.94
C GLU A 53 -0.18 2.55 -19.69
N ASP A 54 -0.80 1.82 -20.62
CA ASP A 54 -1.97 2.22 -21.39
C ASP A 54 -3.27 2.34 -20.55
N GLN A 55 -3.28 1.80 -19.34
CA GLN A 55 -4.41 1.90 -18.42
C GLN A 55 -4.34 3.13 -17.51
N VAL A 56 -3.22 3.86 -17.49
CA VAL A 56 -3.06 5.06 -16.66
C VAL A 56 -3.79 6.24 -17.31
N VAL A 57 -4.99 6.53 -16.83
CA VAL A 57 -5.80 7.68 -17.23
C VAL A 57 -5.80 8.80 -16.18
N ALA A 58 -5.13 8.58 -15.05
CA ALA A 58 -5.01 9.57 -13.98
C ALA A 58 -4.24 10.81 -14.46
N THR A 59 -4.74 11.99 -14.09
CA THR A 59 -4.09 13.27 -14.33
C THR A 59 -3.71 13.94 -13.02
N ALA A 60 -2.87 14.97 -13.07
CA ALA A 60 -2.51 15.74 -11.89
C ALA A 60 -3.77 16.35 -11.21
N GLU A 61 -4.69 16.88 -12.00
CA GLU A 61 -5.93 17.50 -11.51
C GLU A 61 -6.82 16.47 -10.79
N THR A 62 -6.97 15.25 -11.37
CA THR A 62 -7.78 14.21 -10.73
C THR A 62 -7.15 13.70 -9.46
N LEU A 63 -5.83 13.50 -9.42
CA LEU A 63 -5.12 13.10 -8.20
C LEU A 63 -5.22 14.16 -7.11
N GLU A 64 -5.04 15.44 -7.47
CA GLU A 64 -5.16 16.54 -6.53
C GLU A 64 -6.54 16.61 -5.90
N ALA A 65 -7.59 16.56 -6.73
CA ALA A 65 -8.97 16.62 -6.27
C ALA A 65 -9.33 15.42 -5.38
N GLU A 66 -8.93 14.18 -5.75
CA GLU A 66 -9.29 12.99 -4.97
C GLU A 66 -8.49 12.85 -3.68
N MET A 67 -7.20 13.15 -3.71
CA MET A 67 -6.34 12.94 -2.55
C MET A 67 -6.36 14.12 -1.57
N PHE A 68 -6.36 15.37 -2.07
CA PHE A 68 -6.15 16.56 -1.23
C PHE A 68 -7.41 17.39 -0.98
N ASP A 69 -8.41 17.35 -1.89
CA ASP A 69 -9.69 18.04 -1.65
C ASP A 69 -10.72 17.11 -1.00
N ARG A 70 -10.79 15.84 -1.48
CA ARG A 70 -11.76 14.85 -1.00
C ARG A 70 -11.22 13.87 0.03
N HIS A 71 -9.90 13.86 0.26
CA HIS A 71 -9.21 12.98 1.21
C HIS A 71 -9.55 11.50 1.06
N ARG A 72 -9.64 11.00 -0.18
CA ARG A 72 -10.01 9.61 -0.47
C ARG A 72 -8.84 8.64 -0.42
N ALA A 73 -7.63 9.14 -0.58
CA ALA A 73 -6.41 8.36 -0.46
C ALA A 73 -5.28 9.20 0.13
N GLU A 74 -4.31 8.54 0.72
CA GLU A 74 -3.12 9.12 1.30
C GLU A 74 -1.88 8.44 0.70
N ALA A 75 -0.74 9.11 0.71
CA ALA A 75 0.50 8.50 0.26
C ALA A 75 1.69 8.93 1.12
N VAL A 76 2.71 8.07 1.16
CA VAL A 76 3.98 8.34 1.81
C VAL A 76 5.14 8.06 0.85
N PHE A 77 6.25 8.78 1.01
CA PHE A 77 7.48 8.58 0.26
C PHE A 77 8.60 8.07 1.16
N ALA A 78 9.36 7.12 0.64
CA ALA A 78 10.68 6.76 1.14
C ALA A 78 11.70 7.74 0.57
N VAL A 79 12.41 8.46 1.42
CA VAL A 79 13.37 9.50 1.03
C VAL A 79 14.77 9.08 1.45
N VAL A 80 15.72 9.14 0.53
CA VAL A 80 17.14 8.83 0.75
C VAL A 80 17.97 10.01 0.23
N ASP A 81 18.79 10.59 1.09
CA ASP A 81 19.64 11.75 0.75
C ASP A 81 18.84 12.89 0.08
N GLY A 82 17.63 13.16 0.60
CA GLY A 82 16.74 14.20 0.10
C GLY A 82 16.01 13.88 -1.22
N ARG A 83 16.09 12.62 -1.70
CA ARG A 83 15.43 12.17 -2.92
C ARG A 83 14.39 11.10 -2.62
N GLU A 84 13.22 11.21 -3.21
CA GLU A 84 12.16 10.22 -3.13
C GLU A 84 12.50 9.00 -4.00
N VAL A 85 12.67 7.85 -3.36
CA VAL A 85 13.14 6.61 -4.00
C VAL A 85 12.07 5.53 -4.06
N GLY A 86 10.96 5.73 -3.35
CA GLY A 86 9.83 4.83 -3.33
C GLY A 86 8.61 5.52 -2.75
N PHE A 87 7.42 4.96 -2.98
CA PHE A 87 6.18 5.45 -2.42
C PHE A 87 5.26 4.30 -2.04
N ALA A 88 4.28 4.60 -1.18
CA ALA A 88 3.12 3.77 -0.93
C ALA A 88 1.88 4.68 -0.93
N LEU A 89 0.84 4.27 -1.66
CA LEU A 89 -0.46 4.92 -1.71
C LEU A 89 -1.50 3.99 -1.07
N TYR A 90 -2.34 4.52 -0.20
CA TYR A 90 -3.28 3.73 0.59
C TYR A 90 -4.56 4.52 0.90
N PHE A 91 -5.60 3.78 1.26
CA PHE A 91 -6.87 4.32 1.74
C PHE A 91 -7.47 3.40 2.81
N PHE A 92 -8.61 3.77 3.37
CA PHE A 92 -9.27 2.96 4.39
C PHE A 92 -10.56 2.35 3.85
N ASN A 93 -10.66 1.02 3.97
CA ASN A 93 -11.89 0.27 3.75
C ASN A 93 -12.56 -0.07 5.09
N PHE A 94 -13.60 -0.89 5.08
CA PHE A 94 -14.29 -1.31 6.30
C PHE A 94 -14.61 -2.80 6.26
N SER A 95 -14.39 -3.48 7.37
CA SER A 95 -14.77 -4.89 7.55
C SER A 95 -15.96 -5.02 8.49
N THR A 96 -17.09 -5.46 7.97
CA THR A 96 -18.28 -5.75 8.79
C THR A 96 -18.04 -6.91 9.75
N PHE A 97 -17.22 -7.89 9.40
CA PHE A 97 -16.92 -9.04 10.24
C PHE A 97 -16.03 -8.68 11.43
N VAL A 98 -15.10 -7.75 11.23
CA VAL A 98 -14.21 -7.26 12.28
C VAL A 98 -14.82 -6.07 13.03
N GLY A 99 -15.73 -5.33 12.40
CA GLY A 99 -16.32 -4.11 12.94
C GLY A 99 -15.37 -2.91 12.98
N HIS A 100 -14.27 -2.97 12.24
CA HIS A 100 -13.23 -1.94 12.17
C HIS A 100 -12.87 -1.57 10.74
N SER A 101 -12.28 -0.40 10.57
CA SER A 101 -11.61 -0.03 9.32
C SER A 101 -10.47 -1.00 9.03
N GLY A 102 -10.17 -1.18 7.76
CA GLY A 102 -8.94 -1.78 7.26
C GLY A 102 -8.11 -0.73 6.54
N LEU A 103 -6.79 -0.84 6.58
CA LEU A 103 -5.93 -0.10 5.67
C LEU A 103 -5.77 -0.91 4.39
N TYR A 104 -6.15 -0.32 3.26
CA TYR A 104 -5.93 -0.91 1.94
C TYR A 104 -4.77 -0.23 1.25
N LEU A 105 -3.72 -1.00 0.98
CA LEU A 105 -2.57 -0.55 0.21
C LEU A 105 -2.88 -0.70 -1.28
N GLU A 106 -2.99 0.41 -2.00
CA GLU A 106 -3.21 0.42 -3.45
C GLU A 106 -1.91 0.16 -4.19
N ASP A 107 -0.89 0.98 -3.93
CA ASP A 107 0.40 0.92 -4.61
C ASP A 107 1.57 0.86 -3.63
N LEU A 108 2.54 -0.01 -3.91
CA LEU A 108 3.85 -0.03 -3.26
C LEU A 108 4.93 -0.16 -4.33
N PHE A 109 5.73 0.88 -4.50
CA PHE A 109 6.76 0.89 -5.52
C PHE A 109 8.06 1.52 -5.01
N VAL A 110 9.18 0.93 -5.43
CA VAL A 110 10.53 1.46 -5.23
C VAL A 110 11.25 1.41 -6.57
N TRP A 111 11.90 2.52 -6.94
CA TRP A 111 12.67 2.58 -8.17
C TRP A 111 13.67 1.43 -8.25
N PRO A 112 13.86 0.79 -9.42
CA PRO A 112 14.67 -0.42 -9.56
C PRO A 112 16.08 -0.31 -8.96
N GLU A 113 16.74 0.82 -9.13
CA GLU A 113 18.10 1.09 -8.64
C GLU A 113 18.20 1.22 -7.11
N TYR A 114 17.05 1.35 -6.44
CA TYR A 114 16.94 1.44 -4.98
C TYR A 114 16.40 0.17 -4.35
N ARG A 115 16.03 -0.85 -5.14
CA ARG A 115 15.50 -2.12 -4.62
C ARG A 115 16.58 -2.93 -3.90
N GLY A 116 16.14 -3.93 -3.10
CA GLY A 116 17.05 -4.78 -2.34
C GLY A 116 17.69 -4.13 -1.11
N LYS A 117 17.40 -2.85 -0.84
CA LYS A 117 17.96 -2.06 0.28
C LYS A 117 16.99 -1.88 1.46
N GLY A 118 15.85 -2.58 1.46
CA GLY A 118 14.89 -2.56 2.56
C GLY A 118 13.82 -1.46 2.51
N TYR A 119 13.83 -0.54 1.54
CA TYR A 119 12.93 0.60 1.50
C TYR A 119 11.45 0.20 1.33
N GLY A 120 11.15 -0.80 0.50
CA GLY A 120 9.79 -1.34 0.37
C GLY A 120 9.28 -1.94 1.69
N LYS A 121 10.16 -2.65 2.43
CA LYS A 121 9.82 -3.16 3.75
C LYS A 121 9.58 -2.04 4.75
N ALA A 122 10.39 -0.98 4.72
CA ALA A 122 10.22 0.18 5.59
C ALA A 122 8.90 0.90 5.34
N LEU A 123 8.50 1.08 4.06
CA LEU A 123 7.20 1.63 3.70
C LEU A 123 6.06 0.76 4.25
N LEU A 124 6.10 -0.56 4.04
CA LEU A 124 5.05 -1.46 4.51
C LEU A 124 4.94 -1.46 6.04
N LEU A 125 6.06 -1.46 6.75
CA LEU A 125 6.09 -1.35 8.22
C LEU A 125 5.54 -0.01 8.71
N HIS A 126 5.79 1.08 7.98
CA HIS A 126 5.23 2.39 8.29
C HIS A 126 3.71 2.39 8.14
N LEU A 127 3.17 1.77 7.06
CA LEU A 127 1.72 1.62 6.90
C LEU A 127 1.11 0.74 7.99
N ALA A 128 1.79 -0.33 8.41
CA ALA A 128 1.34 -1.14 9.53
C ALA A 128 1.29 -0.35 10.85
N ALA A 129 2.20 0.59 11.07
CA ALA A 129 2.15 1.50 12.21
C ALA A 129 0.94 2.46 12.10
N ILE A 130 0.68 3.06 10.93
CA ILE A 130 -0.51 3.88 10.68
C ILE A 130 -1.80 3.07 10.92
N ALA A 131 -1.87 1.84 10.40
CA ALA A 131 -3.02 0.96 10.60
C ALA A 131 -3.29 0.70 12.09
N ARG A 132 -2.24 0.45 12.86
CA ARG A 132 -2.34 0.26 14.33
C ARG A 132 -2.78 1.54 15.04
N GLU A 133 -2.20 2.69 14.70
CA GLU A 133 -2.55 3.99 15.31
C GLU A 133 -4.00 4.38 15.03
N ARG A 134 -4.50 4.06 13.84
CA ARG A 134 -5.89 4.31 13.43
C ARG A 134 -6.85 3.15 13.82
N ASN A 135 -6.39 2.21 14.65
CA ASN A 135 -7.18 1.08 15.14
C ASN A 135 -7.82 0.25 14.01
N CYS A 136 -7.08 0.04 12.91
CA CYS A 136 -7.52 -0.83 11.84
C CYS A 136 -7.48 -2.29 12.27
N GLY A 137 -8.49 -3.07 11.88
CA GLY A 137 -8.57 -4.50 12.20
C GLY A 137 -7.73 -5.37 11.27
N ARG A 138 -7.28 -4.84 10.13
CA ARG A 138 -6.47 -5.55 9.13
C ARG A 138 -5.78 -4.59 8.17
N MET A 139 -4.86 -5.12 7.39
CA MET A 139 -4.26 -4.47 6.24
C MET A 139 -4.33 -5.41 5.04
N GLU A 140 -4.77 -4.92 3.89
CA GLU A 140 -5.02 -5.71 2.69
C GLU A 140 -4.42 -5.04 1.45
N TRP A 141 -4.11 -5.83 0.44
CA TRP A 141 -3.68 -5.38 -0.89
C TRP A 141 -3.91 -6.47 -1.92
N THR A 142 -3.80 -6.11 -3.19
CA THR A 142 -3.74 -7.06 -4.29
C THR A 142 -2.33 -7.12 -4.88
N CYS A 143 -1.98 -8.25 -5.47
CA CYS A 143 -0.71 -8.43 -6.16
C CYS A 143 -0.93 -9.28 -7.41
N LEU A 144 -0.32 -8.89 -8.52
CA LEU A 144 -0.39 -9.66 -9.76
C LEU A 144 0.21 -11.05 -9.58
N ASN A 145 -0.49 -12.09 -10.01
CA ASN A 145 -0.13 -13.50 -9.79
C ASN A 145 1.24 -13.88 -10.36
N TRP A 146 1.72 -13.18 -11.38
CA TRP A 146 3.04 -13.40 -11.95
C TRP A 146 4.17 -12.71 -11.17
N ASN A 147 3.87 -11.76 -10.26
CA ASN A 147 4.86 -10.97 -9.54
C ASN A 147 5.47 -11.75 -8.35
N ARG A 148 6.17 -12.83 -8.66
CA ARG A 148 6.80 -13.70 -7.65
C ARG A 148 7.67 -12.97 -6.64
N PRO A 149 8.52 -11.98 -7.06
CA PRO A 149 9.35 -11.27 -6.08
C PRO A 149 8.52 -10.55 -5.01
N SER A 150 7.39 -9.93 -5.39
CA SER A 150 6.49 -9.26 -4.44
C SER A 150 5.71 -10.28 -3.60
N ILE A 151 5.23 -11.36 -4.20
CA ILE A 151 4.54 -12.44 -3.47
C ILE A 151 5.45 -13.01 -2.40
N ASP A 152 6.68 -13.41 -2.75
CA ASP A 152 7.64 -13.98 -1.81
C ASP A 152 8.01 -12.99 -0.70
N PHE A 153 8.11 -11.71 -1.03
CA PHE A 153 8.31 -10.63 -0.07
C PHE A 153 7.15 -10.54 0.94
N TYR A 154 5.89 -10.52 0.48
CA TYR A 154 4.73 -10.44 1.37
C TYR A 154 4.59 -11.69 2.25
N LEU A 155 4.78 -12.89 1.70
CA LEU A 155 4.79 -14.13 2.48
C LEU A 155 5.88 -14.13 3.55
N SER A 156 7.06 -13.57 3.27
CA SER A 156 8.15 -13.43 4.25
C SER A 156 7.83 -12.54 5.44
N LEU A 157 6.81 -11.70 5.30
CA LEU A 157 6.31 -10.81 6.36
C LEU A 157 5.09 -11.38 7.11
N GLY A 158 4.65 -12.60 6.75
CA GLY A 158 3.52 -13.27 7.37
C GLY A 158 2.17 -12.92 6.77
N ALA A 159 2.14 -12.31 5.56
CA ALA A 159 0.89 -12.09 4.85
C ALA A 159 0.31 -13.43 4.34
N GLU A 160 -1.00 -13.58 4.43
CA GLU A 160 -1.74 -14.76 3.97
C GLU A 160 -2.49 -14.44 2.67
N PRO A 161 -2.31 -15.24 1.60
CA PRO A 161 -3.03 -15.03 0.35
C PRO A 161 -4.51 -15.46 0.50
N MET A 162 -5.43 -14.57 0.12
CA MET A 162 -6.88 -14.81 0.21
C MET A 162 -7.38 -15.52 -1.06
N ASN A 163 -6.92 -16.75 -1.31
CA ASN A 163 -7.15 -17.48 -2.57
C ASN A 163 -8.61 -17.83 -2.85
N ASP A 164 -9.46 -17.88 -1.81
CA ASP A 164 -10.90 -18.21 -1.94
C ASP A 164 -11.74 -17.00 -2.37
N TRP A 165 -11.14 -15.81 -2.50
CA TRP A 165 -11.83 -14.57 -2.85
C TRP A 165 -11.49 -14.14 -4.28
N THR A 166 -12.52 -13.78 -5.03
CA THR A 166 -12.37 -13.24 -6.39
C THR A 166 -12.71 -11.75 -6.37
N VAL A 167 -11.82 -10.92 -6.91
CA VAL A 167 -12.08 -9.49 -7.10
C VAL A 167 -12.95 -9.29 -8.33
N TYR A 168 -14.09 -8.62 -8.18
CA TYR A 168 -14.95 -8.20 -9.28
C TYR A 168 -14.82 -6.70 -9.50
N ARG A 169 -14.80 -6.26 -10.76
CA ARG A 169 -14.67 -4.85 -11.15
C ARG A 169 -15.69 -4.48 -12.21
N LEU A 170 -16.34 -3.36 -12.01
CA LEU A 170 -17.06 -2.64 -13.06
C LEU A 170 -16.23 -1.39 -13.39
N ASP A 171 -15.86 -1.23 -14.64
CA ASP A 171 -15.22 0.01 -15.10
C ASP A 171 -16.22 1.16 -15.17
N ALA A 172 -15.74 2.39 -15.46
CA ALA A 172 -16.58 3.57 -15.51
C ALA A 172 -17.70 3.48 -16.55
N LYS A 173 -17.51 2.74 -17.65
CA LYS A 173 -18.52 2.53 -18.68
C LYS A 173 -19.60 1.57 -18.18
N ALA A 174 -19.21 0.45 -17.59
CA ALA A 174 -20.13 -0.53 -17.02
C ALA A 174 -20.92 0.05 -15.83
N LEU A 175 -20.28 0.89 -14.99
CA LEU A 175 -20.95 1.61 -13.90
C LEU A 175 -22.05 2.53 -14.40
N ARG A 176 -21.77 3.34 -15.44
CA ARG A 176 -22.79 4.22 -16.04
C ARG A 176 -23.95 3.41 -16.60
N HIS A 177 -23.65 2.38 -17.38
CA HIS A 177 -24.69 1.52 -17.96
C HIS A 177 -25.58 0.87 -16.88
N LEU A 178 -24.99 0.39 -15.80
CA LEU A 178 -25.74 -0.22 -14.69
C LEU A 178 -26.59 0.80 -13.93
N ALA A 179 -26.15 2.06 -13.80
CA ALA A 179 -26.87 3.12 -13.10
C ALA A 179 -27.99 3.74 -13.93
N GLU A 180 -27.92 3.67 -15.24
CA GLU A 180 -28.92 4.24 -16.17
C GLU A 180 -30.04 3.25 -16.51
N GLY A 181 -29.94 1.98 -16.05
CA GLY A 181 -30.96 0.92 -16.20
C GLY A 181 -30.99 0.27 -17.54
#